data_0e64d499245b05815e8909532fc7c07b
#
_entry.id   0e64d499245b05815e8909532fc7c07b
#
_cell.length_a   1.000
_cell.length_b   1.000
_cell.length_c   1.000
_cell.angle_alpha   90.00
_cell.angle_beta   90.00
_cell.angle_gamma   90.00
#
_symmetry.space_group_name_H-M   'P 1'
#
loop_
_entity.id
_entity.type
_entity.pdbx_description
1 polymer ?
#
loop_
_entity_poly.entity_id
_entity_poly.type
_entity_poly.pdbx_seq_one_letter_code
_entity_poly.pdbx_strand_id
1 'polypeptide(L)'
;MQIKVLITSDRPDEYFGKKGLVKNQVITCQDVDPSGYRLIVPFDYTLSEDEKVKYAGKLQDKHIVIGVRELNPFGGRLRARGAIVSGPEGK
;
A
#
# COMPACT_ATOMS: atom_id res chain seq x y z
N MET A 1 -5.02 -1.55 13.26
CA MET A 1 -5.38 -0.16 12.95
C MET A 1 -5.81 -0.07 11.51
N GLN A 2 -6.92 0.59 11.24
CA GLN A 2 -7.39 0.79 9.87
C GLN A 2 -7.22 2.23 9.48
N ILE A 3 -6.69 2.47 8.30
CA ILE A 3 -6.40 3.81 7.82
C ILE A 3 -7.00 3.98 6.44
N LYS A 4 -7.75 5.07 6.25
CA LYS A 4 -8.24 5.43 4.93
C LYS A 4 -7.14 6.22 4.23
N VAL A 5 -6.78 5.78 3.04
CA VAL A 5 -5.64 6.36 2.32
C VAL A 5 -6.00 6.65 0.88
N LEU A 6 -5.28 7.62 0.32
CA LEU A 6 -5.27 7.89 -1.12
C LEU A 6 -4.01 7.25 -1.69
N ILE A 7 -4.15 6.50 -2.75
CA ILE A 7 -3.01 5.86 -3.39
C ILE A 7 -2.41 6.83 -4.40
N THR A 8 -1.22 7.28 -4.12
CA THR A 8 -0.56 8.26 -4.99
C THR A 8 0.35 7.60 -6.02
N SER A 9 0.67 6.33 -5.83
CA SER A 9 1.51 5.60 -6.78
C SER A 9 1.19 4.12 -6.69
N ASP A 10 1.06 3.47 -7.83
CA ASP A 10 0.81 2.02 -7.93
C ASP A 10 1.78 1.52 -9.00
N ARG A 11 2.85 0.88 -8.56
CA ARG A 11 3.95 0.57 -9.45
C ARG A 11 4.52 -0.82 -9.19
N PRO A 12 5.08 -1.45 -10.21
CA PRO A 12 5.80 -2.70 -10.00
C PRO A 12 7.16 -2.42 -9.35
N ASP A 13 7.61 -3.39 -8.56
CA ASP A 13 8.91 -3.34 -7.94
C ASP A 13 9.56 -4.70 -8.17
N GLU A 14 10.62 -4.74 -8.97
CA GLU A 14 11.28 -5.98 -9.35
C GLU A 14 12.70 -5.99 -8.82
N TYR A 15 13.11 -7.13 -8.31
CA TYR A 15 14.49 -7.29 -7.89
C TYR A 15 14.87 -8.75 -8.01
N PHE A 16 16.20 -9.01 -8.00
CA PHE A 16 16.69 -10.38 -8.04
C PHE A 16 16.87 -10.89 -6.62
N GLY A 17 16.14 -11.93 -6.29
CA GLY A 17 16.30 -12.63 -5.04
C GLY A 17 17.12 -13.89 -5.22
N LYS A 18 17.18 -14.70 -4.18
CA LYS A 18 17.98 -15.91 -4.22
C LYS A 18 17.46 -16.92 -5.25
N LYS A 19 16.18 -16.88 -5.54
CA LYS A 19 15.57 -17.84 -6.47
C LYS A 19 15.25 -17.24 -7.81
N GLY A 20 15.78 -16.06 -8.11
CA GLY A 20 15.55 -15.42 -9.38
C GLY A 20 14.83 -14.11 -9.24
N LEU A 21 14.18 -13.68 -10.31
CA LEU A 21 13.50 -12.39 -10.35
C LEU A 21 12.25 -12.41 -9.49
N VAL A 22 12.15 -11.45 -8.59
CA VAL A 22 10.97 -11.26 -7.74
C VAL A 22 10.22 -10.04 -8.24
N LYS A 23 8.92 -10.20 -8.48
CA LYS A 23 8.08 -9.11 -8.94
C LYS A 23 7.01 -8.81 -7.90
N ASN A 24 7.05 -7.61 -7.36
CA ASN A 24 6.06 -7.15 -6.41
C ASN A 24 5.32 -5.96 -6.98
N GLN A 25 4.17 -5.67 -6.39
CA GLN A 25 3.43 -4.47 -6.72
C GLN A 25 3.37 -3.64 -5.45
N VAL A 26 3.87 -2.41 -5.51
CA VAL A 26 3.98 -1.55 -4.35
C VAL A 26 3.12 -0.32 -4.56
N ILE A 27 2.34 0.02 -3.56
CA ILE A 27 1.53 1.23 -3.60
C ILE A 27 2.04 2.20 -2.53
N THR A 28 1.98 3.48 -2.85
CA THR A 28 2.30 4.54 -1.90
C THR A 28 1.00 5.12 -1.40
N CYS A 29 0.84 5.13 -0.08
CA CYS A 29 -0.41 5.47 0.57
C CYS A 29 -0.26 6.77 1.35
N GLN A 30 -1.19 7.71 1.14
CA GLN A 30 -1.24 8.94 1.91
C GLN A 30 -2.46 8.90 2.79
N ASP A 31 -2.25 9.03 4.10
CA ASP A 31 -3.33 9.02 5.08
C ASP A 31 -4.22 10.24 4.85
N VAL A 32 -5.51 9.99 4.64
CA VAL A 32 -6.48 11.07 4.41
C VAL A 32 -7.62 11.04 5.41
N ASP A 33 -7.44 10.31 6.50
CA ASP A 33 -8.47 10.20 7.52
C ASP A 33 -8.64 11.56 8.22
N PRO A 34 -9.82 12.16 8.16
CA PRO A 34 -10.03 13.48 8.75
C PRO A 34 -10.28 13.43 10.25
N SER A 35 -10.44 12.26 10.85
CA SER A 35 -10.99 12.14 12.17
C SER A 35 -9.97 12.03 13.28
N GLY A 36 -8.79 12.56 13.14
CA GLY A 36 -7.90 12.52 14.27
C GLY A 36 -6.45 12.48 13.88
N TYR A 37 -5.68 11.73 14.63
CA TYR A 37 -4.27 11.62 14.35
C TYR A 37 -4.07 10.90 13.06
N ARG A 38 -3.24 11.45 12.21
CA ARG A 38 -2.92 10.82 10.96
C ARG A 38 -1.44 10.95 10.67
N LEU A 39 -0.99 10.08 9.80
CA LEU A 39 0.40 10.10 9.38
C LEU A 39 0.62 11.25 8.43
N ILE A 40 1.60 12.07 8.73
CA ILE A 40 1.93 13.21 7.88
C ILE A 40 2.68 12.75 6.64
N VAL A 41 3.52 11.72 6.79
CA VAL A 41 4.32 11.21 5.69
C VAL A 41 3.65 10.00 5.07
N PRO A 42 3.78 9.82 3.76
CA PRO A 42 3.23 8.64 3.11
C PRO A 42 4.00 7.39 3.49
N PHE A 43 3.35 6.25 3.31
CA PHE A 43 4.00 4.96 3.53
C PHE A 43 3.77 4.06 2.33
N ASP A 44 4.65 3.08 2.18
CA ASP A 44 4.56 2.10 1.11
C ASP A 44 3.94 0.82 1.63
N TYR A 45 3.18 0.16 0.79
CA TYR A 45 2.59 -1.13 1.11
C TYR A 45 2.75 -2.05 -0.09
N THR A 46 3.28 -3.25 0.16
CA THR A 46 3.45 -4.24 -0.90
C THR A 46 2.24 -5.15 -0.92
N LEU A 47 1.60 -5.26 -2.07
CA LEU A 47 0.40 -6.09 -2.22
C LEU A 47 0.75 -7.56 -2.04
N SER A 48 -0.14 -8.30 -1.39
CA SER A 48 -0.03 -9.76 -1.33
C SER A 48 -0.35 -10.33 -2.71
N GLU A 49 -0.12 -11.63 -2.88
CA GLU A 49 -0.40 -12.26 -4.18
C GLU A 49 -1.87 -12.14 -4.56
N ASP A 50 -2.77 -12.36 -3.60
CA ASP A 50 -4.20 -12.21 -3.88
C ASP A 50 -4.57 -10.77 -4.22
N GLU A 51 -3.98 -9.82 -3.52
CA GLU A 51 -4.24 -8.42 -3.77
C GLU A 51 -3.70 -7.99 -5.12
N LYS A 52 -2.56 -8.54 -5.53
CA LYS A 52 -2.02 -8.24 -6.86
C LYS A 52 -3.01 -8.66 -7.95
N VAL A 53 -3.59 -9.83 -7.80
CA VAL A 53 -4.55 -10.31 -8.80
C VAL A 53 -5.73 -9.36 -8.92
N LYS A 54 -6.21 -8.83 -7.78
CA LYS A 54 -7.38 -7.97 -7.79
C LYS A 54 -7.07 -6.53 -8.17
N TYR A 55 -5.94 -6.01 -7.72
CA TYR A 55 -5.75 -4.57 -7.68
C TYR A 55 -4.52 -4.05 -8.41
N ALA A 56 -3.59 -4.89 -8.83
CA ALA A 56 -2.35 -4.39 -9.42
C ALA A 56 -2.65 -3.47 -10.61
N GLY A 57 -2.08 -2.27 -10.56
CA GLY A 57 -2.28 -1.28 -11.59
C GLY A 57 -3.63 -0.59 -11.59
N LYS A 58 -4.45 -0.86 -10.58
CA LYS A 58 -5.83 -0.33 -10.54
C LYS A 58 -6.08 0.62 -9.39
N LEU A 59 -5.07 0.87 -8.57
CA LEU A 59 -5.26 1.67 -7.35
C LEU A 59 -4.80 3.10 -7.47
N GLN A 60 -4.09 3.44 -8.53
CA GLN A 60 -3.57 4.79 -8.71
C GLN A 60 -4.71 5.81 -8.59
N ASP A 61 -4.52 6.79 -7.70
CA ASP A 61 -5.49 7.87 -7.47
C ASP A 61 -6.81 7.40 -6.87
N LYS A 62 -6.83 6.21 -6.28
CA LYS A 62 -8.03 5.68 -5.63
C LYS A 62 -7.90 5.75 -4.11
N HIS A 63 -9.04 5.75 -3.44
CA HIS A 63 -9.09 5.69 -1.97
C HIS A 63 -9.40 4.27 -1.55
N ILE A 64 -8.65 3.78 -0.58
CA ILE A 64 -8.90 2.44 -0.02
C ILE A 64 -8.72 2.52 1.48
N VAL A 65 -9.09 1.45 2.18
CA VAL A 65 -8.84 1.31 3.61
C VAL A 65 -7.88 0.15 3.80
N ILE A 66 -6.78 0.42 4.49
CA ILE A 66 -5.77 -0.60 4.78
C ILE A 66 -5.77 -0.88 6.27
N GLY A 67 -5.80 -2.17 6.62
CA GLY A 67 -5.56 -2.59 7.99
C GLY A 67 -4.07 -2.72 8.19
N VAL A 68 -3.51 -1.87 9.02
CA VAL A 68 -2.07 -1.83 9.25
C VAL A 68 -1.76 -2.51 10.57
N ARG A 69 -0.89 -3.52 10.53
CA ARG A 69 -0.44 -4.20 11.74
C ARG A 69 0.84 -3.60 12.28
N GLU A 70 1.71 -3.13 11.39
CA GLU A 70 2.93 -2.48 11.81
C GLU A 70 3.44 -1.55 10.72
N LEU A 71 4.16 -0.53 11.15
CA LEU A 71 4.84 0.40 10.26
C LEU A 71 6.31 0.39 10.64
N ASN A 72 7.17 0.15 9.69
CA ASN A 72 8.59 0.06 9.92
C ASN A 72 9.34 0.97 8.96
N PRO A 73 10.39 1.64 9.42
CA PRO A 73 11.23 2.40 8.49
C PRO A 73 12.01 1.44 7.60
N PHE A 74 12.16 1.84 6.35
CA PHE A 74 12.88 1.04 5.38
C PHE A 74 13.42 1.97 4.30
N GLY A 75 14.73 2.13 4.26
CA GLY A 75 15.37 2.93 3.23
C GLY A 75 14.90 4.39 3.22
N GLY A 76 14.70 4.97 4.39
CA GLY A 76 14.25 6.35 4.48
C GLY A 76 12.76 6.55 4.30
N ARG A 77 12.00 5.46 4.13
CA ARG A 77 10.56 5.52 3.97
C ARG A 77 9.90 4.62 5.01
N LEU A 78 8.61 4.78 5.19
CA LEU A 78 7.85 3.87 6.03
C LEU A 78 7.28 2.76 5.17
N ARG A 79 7.27 1.56 5.69
CA ARG A 79 6.66 0.41 5.03
C ARG A 79 5.64 -0.21 5.97
N ALA A 80 4.44 -0.43 5.46
CA ALA A 80 3.36 -0.99 6.25
C ALA A 80 3.27 -2.49 6.02
N ARG A 81 2.84 -3.20 7.06
CA ARG A 81 2.44 -4.60 6.96
C ARG A 81 1.00 -4.70 7.38
N GLY A 82 0.22 -5.43 6.63
CA GLY A 82 -1.20 -5.58 6.93
C GLY A 82 -1.94 -6.14 5.73
N ALA A 83 -3.13 -5.62 5.51
CA ALA A 83 -3.96 -6.08 4.39
C ALA A 83 -4.93 -5.00 3.98
N ILE A 84 -5.36 -5.03 2.73
CA ILE A 84 -6.40 -4.14 2.25
C ILE A 84 -7.72 -4.63 2.84
N VAL A 85 -8.40 -3.76 3.57
CA VAL A 85 -9.67 -4.08 4.20
C VAL A 85 -10.82 -3.78 3.25
N SER A 86 -10.73 -2.65 2.55
CA SER A 86 -11.77 -2.24 1.63
C SER A 86 -11.11 -1.69 0.39
N GLY A 87 -11.53 -2.18 -0.76
CA GLY A 87 -10.97 -1.77 -2.04
C GLY A 87 -11.47 -0.41 -2.49
N PRO A 88 -11.10 -0.03 -3.73
CA PRO A 88 -11.52 1.27 -4.24
C PRO A 88 -13.04 1.34 -4.32
N GLU A 89 -13.55 2.50 -3.95
CA GLU A 89 -14.95 2.73 -4.05
C GLU A 89 -15.34 3.14 -5.43
N GLY A 90 -16.46 2.92 -5.75
CA GLY A 90 -16.84 3.41 -6.94
C GLY A 90 -17.00 2.52 -7.92
N LYS A 91 -16.79 2.58 -7.96
CA LYS A 91 -17.24 2.24 -8.89
C LYS A 91 -17.19 2.91 -9.97
#